data_00d4af1e1c26404a03d7eb36a1643ed8
#
_entry.id   00d4af1e1c26404a03d7eb36a1643ed8
#
_cell.length_a   1.000
_cell.length_b   1.000
_cell.length_c   1.000
_cell.angle_alpha   90.00
_cell.angle_beta   90.00
_cell.angle_gamma   90.00
#
_symmetry.space_group_name_H-M   'P 1'
#
loop_
_entity.id
_entity.type
_entity.pdbx_description
1 polymer ?
#
loop_
_entity_poly.entity_id
_entity_poly.type
_entity_poly.pdbx_seq_one_letter_code
_entity_poly.pdbx_strand_id
1 'polypeptide(L)'
;MTGAELQQLLDAHCEDMKRNMPGFLFYGILSTTDGNTLSKASSNEETAKIIEEGSPYHLMIVNQVNQVLKTNLSSEQLELDYVLIETNKITFMLMISALGKFFSITALDRDKCNTRYLMRLAL
;
A
#
# COMPACT_ATOMS: atom_id res chain seq x y z
N MET A 1 -0.34 24.11 0.81
CA MET A 1 0.23 23.09 1.73
C MET A 1 1.73 23.02 1.54
N THR A 2 2.48 23.11 2.61
CA THR A 2 3.94 22.96 2.55
C THR A 2 4.34 21.49 2.54
N GLY A 3 5.60 21.20 2.18
CA GLY A 3 6.14 19.84 2.24
C GLY A 3 6.11 19.29 3.67
N ALA A 4 6.38 20.13 4.67
CA ALA A 4 6.31 19.71 6.08
C ALA A 4 4.88 19.37 6.52
N GLU A 5 3.91 20.13 6.07
CA GLU A 5 2.49 19.83 6.38
C GLU A 5 2.04 18.52 5.74
N LEU A 6 2.45 18.28 4.49
CA LEU A 6 2.16 17.03 3.81
C LEU A 6 2.78 15.85 4.55
N GLN A 7 4.04 15.97 4.97
CA GLN A 7 4.74 14.92 5.72
C GLN A 7 4.01 14.60 7.02
N GLN A 8 3.55 15.63 7.74
CA GLN A 8 2.78 15.43 8.98
C GLN A 8 1.48 14.68 8.74
N LEU A 9 0.77 15.01 7.64
CA LEU A 9 -0.46 14.32 7.29
C LEU A 9 -0.21 12.85 6.94
N LEU A 10 0.85 12.57 6.19
CA LEU A 10 1.22 11.19 5.83
C LEU A 10 1.58 10.40 7.08
N ASP A 11 2.39 10.98 7.96
CA ASP A 11 2.82 10.31 9.19
C ASP A 11 1.63 10.03 10.11
N ALA A 12 0.71 10.97 10.25
CA ALA A 12 -0.49 10.80 11.05
C ALA A 12 -1.39 9.70 10.49
N HIS A 13 -1.52 9.64 9.18
CA HIS A 13 -2.30 8.60 8.51
C HIS A 13 -1.70 7.21 8.76
N CYS A 14 -0.38 7.08 8.64
CA CYS A 14 0.30 5.81 8.91
C CYS A 14 0.10 5.35 10.36
N GLU A 15 0.18 6.27 11.31
CA GLU A 15 -0.07 5.94 12.72
C GLU A 15 -1.52 5.55 12.99
N ASP A 16 -2.47 6.19 12.31
CA ASP A 16 -3.88 5.84 12.43
C ASP A 16 -4.14 4.41 11.90
N MET A 17 -3.51 4.05 10.79
CA MET A 17 -3.61 2.69 10.25
C MET A 17 -3.07 1.67 11.25
N LYS A 18 -1.94 1.98 11.87
CA LYS A 18 -1.33 1.11 12.89
C LYS A 18 -2.26 0.87 14.07
N ARG A 19 -2.94 1.93 14.53
CA ARG A 19 -3.83 1.82 15.70
C ARG A 19 -5.13 1.09 15.40
N ASN A 20 -5.63 1.17 14.16
CA ASN A 20 -6.98 0.74 13.85
C ASN A 20 -7.07 -0.57 13.09
N MET A 21 -5.96 -1.10 12.58
CA MET A 21 -6.00 -2.33 11.79
C MET A 21 -5.71 -3.58 12.62
N PRO A 22 -6.66 -4.53 12.69
CA PRO A 22 -6.40 -5.81 13.34
C PRO A 22 -5.27 -6.58 12.64
N GLY A 23 -4.34 -7.10 13.42
CA GLY A 23 -3.21 -7.86 12.86
C GLY A 23 -2.17 -7.03 12.15
N PHE A 24 -2.11 -5.74 12.43
CA PHE A 24 -1.21 -4.79 11.77
C PHE A 24 0.26 -5.24 11.84
N LEU A 25 0.93 -5.27 10.70
CA LEU A 25 2.36 -5.52 10.61
C LEU A 25 3.08 -4.30 10.03
N PHE A 26 2.56 -3.73 8.94
CA PHE A 26 3.22 -2.62 8.25
C PHE A 26 2.19 -1.83 7.44
N TYR A 27 2.39 -0.53 7.38
CA TYR A 27 1.72 0.36 6.42
C TYR A 27 2.74 1.39 5.94
N GLY A 28 2.93 1.50 4.64
CA GLY A 28 3.86 2.43 4.05
C GLY A 28 3.27 3.15 2.86
N ILE A 29 3.64 4.42 2.70
CA ILE A 29 3.32 5.24 1.54
C ILE A 29 4.62 5.52 0.82
N LEU A 30 4.66 5.14 -0.46
CA LEU A 30 5.88 5.17 -1.24
C LEU A 30 5.64 5.96 -2.53
N SER A 31 6.73 6.52 -3.07
CA SER A 31 6.69 7.21 -4.36
C SER A 31 6.56 6.19 -5.49
N THR A 32 5.66 6.47 -6.45
CA THR A 32 5.55 5.61 -7.65
C THR A 32 6.71 5.79 -8.61
N THR A 33 7.49 6.86 -8.47
CA THR A 33 8.63 7.15 -9.35
C THR A 33 9.80 6.21 -9.10
N ASP A 34 10.16 6.02 -7.83
CA ASP A 34 11.37 5.28 -7.46
C ASP A 34 11.15 4.23 -6.37
N GLY A 35 9.94 4.16 -5.81
CA GLY A 35 9.65 3.22 -4.72
C GLY A 35 10.18 3.65 -3.36
N ASN A 36 10.71 4.87 -3.24
CA ASN A 36 11.20 5.36 -1.95
C ASN A 36 10.07 5.57 -0.96
N THR A 37 10.31 5.17 0.29
CA THR A 37 9.35 5.33 1.37
C THR A 37 9.24 6.79 1.78
N LEU A 38 8.02 7.33 1.77
CA LEU A 38 7.72 8.69 2.19
C LEU A 38 7.26 8.75 3.64
N SER A 39 6.51 7.75 4.07
CA SER A 39 6.03 7.63 5.44
C SER A 39 5.68 6.18 5.72
N LYS A 40 5.82 5.75 6.97
CA LYS A 40 5.51 4.37 7.35
C LYS A 40 5.20 4.26 8.83
N ALA A 41 4.49 3.17 9.17
CA ALA A 41 4.36 2.68 10.53
C ALA A 41 4.50 1.16 10.49
N SER A 42 5.08 0.57 11.51
CA SER A 42 5.32 -0.87 11.55
C SER A 42 5.19 -1.40 12.97
N SER A 43 4.96 -2.72 13.08
CA SER A 43 4.95 -3.39 14.37
C SER A 43 6.36 -3.59 14.92
N ASN A 44 7.35 -3.69 14.04
CA ASN A 44 8.76 -3.76 14.43
C ASN A 44 9.67 -3.40 13.25
N GLU A 45 10.92 -3.05 13.56
CA GLU A 45 11.92 -2.61 12.58
C GLU A 45 12.29 -3.71 11.57
N GLU A 46 12.36 -4.94 12.01
CA GLU A 46 12.74 -6.06 11.17
C GLU A 46 11.70 -6.30 10.06
N THR A 47 10.42 -6.28 10.43
CA THR A 47 9.32 -6.41 9.47
C THR A 47 9.35 -5.27 8.48
N ALA A 48 9.53 -4.04 8.95
CA ALA A 48 9.61 -2.86 8.09
C ALA A 48 10.73 -3.00 7.07
N LYS A 49 11.90 -3.43 7.49
CA LYS A 49 13.06 -3.58 6.61
C LYS A 49 12.79 -4.60 5.49
N ILE A 50 12.24 -5.75 5.85
CA ILE A 50 11.94 -6.81 4.87
C ILE A 50 10.93 -6.31 3.83
N ILE A 51 9.88 -5.63 4.27
CA ILE A 51 8.84 -5.13 3.37
C ILE A 51 9.37 -4.02 2.48
N GLU A 52 10.16 -3.10 3.03
CA GLU A 52 10.77 -2.02 2.24
C GLU A 52 11.75 -2.53 1.19
N GLU A 53 12.50 -3.56 1.48
CA GLU A 53 13.39 -4.21 0.50
C GLU A 53 12.61 -4.80 -0.67
N GLY A 54 11.38 -5.25 -0.43
CA GLY A 54 10.51 -5.79 -1.46
C GLY A 54 9.69 -4.74 -2.21
N SER A 55 9.70 -3.48 -1.78
CA SER A 55 8.83 -2.45 -2.35
C SER A 55 9.02 -2.18 -3.85
N PRO A 56 10.24 -2.23 -4.43
CA PRO A 56 10.39 -2.07 -5.87
C PRO A 56 9.67 -3.16 -6.67
N TYR A 57 9.63 -4.37 -6.14
CA TYR A 57 8.93 -5.48 -6.79
C TYR A 57 7.42 -5.31 -6.69
N HIS A 58 6.91 -4.84 -5.57
CA HIS A 58 5.49 -4.53 -5.39
C HIS A 58 5.06 -3.43 -6.35
N LEU A 59 5.86 -2.39 -6.50
CA LEU A 59 5.59 -1.32 -7.46
C LEU A 59 5.54 -1.86 -8.88
N MET A 60 6.44 -2.77 -9.23
CA MET A 60 6.46 -3.40 -10.53
C MET A 60 5.16 -4.17 -10.81
N ILE A 61 4.68 -4.94 -9.84
CA ILE A 61 3.42 -5.69 -9.96
C ILE A 61 2.25 -4.73 -10.25
N VAL A 62 2.14 -3.67 -9.48
CA VAL A 62 1.06 -2.68 -9.63
C VAL A 62 1.13 -2.02 -11.01
N ASN A 63 2.33 -1.62 -11.43
CA ASN A 63 2.52 -0.97 -12.72
C ASN A 63 2.20 -1.91 -13.90
N GLN A 64 2.57 -3.18 -13.80
CA GLN A 64 2.27 -4.16 -14.84
C GLN A 64 0.78 -4.44 -14.96
N VAL A 65 0.07 -4.61 -13.85
CA VAL A 65 -1.37 -4.81 -13.86
C VAL A 65 -2.05 -3.59 -14.47
N ASN A 66 -1.66 -2.40 -14.06
CA ASN A 66 -2.23 -1.15 -14.56
C ASN A 66 -1.99 -1.00 -16.08
N GLN A 67 -0.81 -1.38 -16.55
CA GLN A 67 -0.46 -1.36 -17.98
C GLN A 67 -1.35 -2.31 -18.78
N VAL A 68 -1.59 -3.51 -18.28
CA VAL A 68 -2.48 -4.49 -18.95
C VAL A 68 -3.88 -3.93 -19.08
N LEU A 69 -4.40 -3.29 -18.04
CA LEU A 69 -5.74 -2.71 -18.08
C LEU A 69 -5.84 -1.60 -19.13
N LYS A 70 -4.81 -0.77 -19.24
CA LYS A 70 -4.79 0.34 -20.21
C LYS A 70 -4.63 -0.14 -21.65
N THR A 71 -3.89 -1.22 -21.87
CA THR A 71 -3.52 -1.67 -23.21
C THR A 71 -4.60 -2.54 -23.85
N ASN A 72 -5.20 -3.44 -23.07
CA ASN A 72 -6.08 -4.49 -23.60
C ASN A 72 -7.56 -4.17 -23.54
N LEU A 73 -7.97 -3.11 -22.86
CA LEU A 73 -9.37 -2.76 -22.63
C LEU A 73 -9.63 -1.31 -23.01
N SER A 74 -9.22 -0.95 -24.22
CA SER A 74 -9.22 0.43 -24.69
C SER A 74 -10.61 1.08 -24.80
N SER A 75 -11.68 0.28 -24.87
CA SER A 75 -13.05 0.82 -25.00
C SER A 75 -13.68 1.16 -23.66
N GLU A 76 -13.12 0.68 -22.56
CA GLU A 76 -13.61 0.96 -21.22
C GLU A 76 -12.44 1.45 -20.36
N GLN A 77 -12.69 2.51 -19.60
CA GLN A 77 -11.68 3.03 -18.68
C GLN A 77 -11.73 2.24 -17.38
N LEU A 78 -10.90 1.20 -17.31
CA LEU A 78 -10.73 0.45 -16.08
C LEU A 78 -9.61 1.06 -15.28
N GLU A 79 -9.86 1.26 -13.98
CA GLU A 79 -8.88 1.74 -13.03
C GLU A 79 -8.58 0.65 -12.02
N LEU A 80 -7.31 0.55 -11.64
CA LEU A 80 -6.89 -0.40 -10.63
C LEU A 80 -7.14 0.19 -9.24
N ASP A 81 -8.02 -0.46 -8.48
CA ASP A 81 -8.30 -0.03 -7.10
C ASP A 81 -7.24 -0.57 -6.13
N TYR A 82 -6.97 -1.85 -6.21
CA TYR A 82 -5.97 -2.47 -5.34
C TYR A 82 -5.54 -3.83 -5.90
N VAL A 83 -4.38 -4.30 -5.41
CA VAL A 83 -3.91 -5.67 -5.63
C VAL A 83 -3.80 -6.33 -4.27
N LEU A 84 -4.43 -7.49 -4.12
CA LEU A 84 -4.40 -8.26 -2.88
C LEU A 84 -3.50 -9.48 -3.09
N ILE A 85 -2.50 -9.65 -2.22
CA ILE A 85 -1.59 -10.78 -2.26
C ILE A 85 -1.68 -11.52 -0.93
N GLU A 86 -2.12 -12.76 -0.96
CA GLU A 86 -2.21 -13.58 0.24
C GLU A 86 -1.13 -14.64 0.24
N THR A 87 -0.33 -14.66 1.31
CA THR A 87 0.60 -15.73 1.59
C THR A 87 0.00 -16.61 2.70
N ASN A 88 0.72 -17.63 3.10
CA ASN A 88 0.25 -18.48 4.21
C ASN A 88 0.27 -17.78 5.58
N LYS A 89 0.94 -16.64 5.70
CA LYS A 89 1.09 -15.93 6.98
C LYS A 89 0.70 -14.45 6.92
N ILE A 90 0.88 -13.81 5.78
CA ILE A 90 0.73 -12.36 5.63
C ILE A 90 -0.21 -12.07 4.47
N THR A 91 -1.11 -11.12 4.68
CA THR A 91 -1.92 -10.54 3.61
C THR A 91 -1.36 -9.18 3.29
N PHE A 92 -1.02 -8.96 2.00
CA PHE A 92 -0.56 -7.66 1.49
C PHE A 92 -1.66 -7.03 0.65
N MET A 93 -1.83 -5.72 0.81
CA MET A 93 -2.67 -4.95 -0.09
C MET A 93 -1.89 -3.78 -0.65
N LEU A 94 -1.88 -3.66 -1.97
CA LEU A 94 -1.17 -2.62 -2.71
C LEU A 94 -2.20 -1.71 -3.37
N MET A 95 -2.07 -0.40 -3.18
CA MET A 95 -2.98 0.58 -3.77
C MET A 95 -2.20 1.72 -4.39
N ILE A 96 -2.68 2.23 -5.53
CA ILE A 96 -2.17 3.45 -6.12
C ILE A 96 -3.12 4.60 -5.76
N SER A 97 -2.56 5.76 -5.40
CA SER A 97 -3.37 6.96 -5.16
C SER A 97 -4.05 7.43 -6.45
N ALA A 98 -5.14 8.18 -6.30
CA ALA A 98 -5.94 8.66 -7.43
C ALA A 98 -5.13 9.43 -8.48
N LEU A 99 -4.08 10.15 -8.06
CA LEU A 99 -3.21 10.91 -8.96
C LEU A 99 -2.02 10.10 -9.48
N GLY A 100 -1.86 8.85 -9.04
CA GLY A 100 -0.78 7.98 -9.49
C GLY A 100 0.61 8.32 -8.96
N LYS A 101 0.73 9.27 -8.03
CA LYS A 101 2.02 9.71 -7.49
C LYS A 101 2.53 8.88 -6.34
N PHE A 102 1.61 8.26 -5.62
CA PHE A 102 1.93 7.47 -4.43
C PHE A 102 1.30 6.09 -4.55
N PHE A 103 1.92 5.12 -3.93
CA PHE A 103 1.26 3.83 -3.69
C PHE A 103 1.45 3.44 -2.23
N SER A 104 0.52 2.64 -1.72
CA SER A 104 0.61 2.16 -0.35
C SER A 104 0.82 0.65 -0.33
N ILE A 105 1.54 0.19 0.67
CA ILE A 105 1.69 -1.23 0.99
C ILE A 105 1.14 -1.43 2.38
N THR A 106 0.14 -2.29 2.51
CA THR A 106 -0.40 -2.70 3.80
C THR A 106 -0.08 -4.17 3.99
N ALA A 107 0.51 -4.53 5.13
CA ALA A 107 0.79 -5.92 5.47
C ALA A 107 0.15 -6.25 6.80
N LEU A 108 -0.64 -7.32 6.83
CA LEU A 108 -1.38 -7.76 8.00
C LEU A 108 -1.11 -9.24 8.28
N ASP A 109 -1.16 -9.60 9.56
CA ASP A 109 -1.17 -11.01 9.95
C ASP A 109 -2.46 -11.63 9.42
N ARG A 110 -2.33 -12.64 8.56
CA ARG A 110 -3.46 -13.24 7.87
C ARG A 110 -4.51 -13.80 8.83
N ASP A 111 -4.08 -14.39 9.93
CA ASP A 111 -4.98 -15.02 10.89
C ASP A 111 -5.79 -14.02 11.70
N LYS A 112 -5.31 -12.77 11.78
CA LYS A 112 -5.94 -11.71 12.57
C LYS A 112 -6.66 -10.68 11.73
N CYS A 113 -6.43 -10.63 10.43
CA CYS A 113 -7.03 -9.61 9.60
C CYS A 113 -8.42 -10.02 9.11
N ASN A 114 -9.26 -9.00 8.90
CA ASN A 114 -10.54 -9.16 8.23
C ASN A 114 -10.45 -8.43 6.89
N THR A 115 -10.44 -9.18 5.79
CA THR A 115 -10.28 -8.63 4.45
C THR A 115 -11.34 -7.60 4.12
N ARG A 116 -12.59 -7.83 4.55
CA ARG A 116 -13.67 -6.86 4.32
C ARG A 116 -13.43 -5.55 5.05
N TYR A 117 -12.96 -5.63 6.29
CA TYR A 117 -12.63 -4.46 7.08
C TYR A 117 -11.47 -3.68 6.47
N LEU A 118 -10.44 -4.40 6.02
CA LEU A 118 -9.30 -3.83 5.33
C LEU A 118 -9.75 -3.04 4.10
N MET A 119 -10.61 -3.61 3.28
CA MET A 119 -11.10 -2.95 2.08
C MET A 119 -11.88 -1.69 2.39
N ARG A 120 -12.68 -1.67 3.46
CA ARG A 120 -13.41 -0.48 3.90
C ARG A 120 -12.50 0.65 4.32
N LEU A 121 -11.43 0.33 5.06
CA LEU A 121 -10.50 1.36 5.53
C LEU A 121 -9.63 1.91 4.41
N ALA A 122 -9.33 1.09 3.42
CA ALA A 122 -8.46 1.46 2.32
C ALA A 122 -9.20 2.23 1.22
N LEU A 123 -10.47 1.98 1.06
CA LEU A 123 -11.31 2.65 0.07
C LEU A 123 -12.01 3.87 0.68
#